data_d23962c9f23e6a891c15d425ce5ab58f
#
_entry.id   d23962c9f23e6a891c15d425ce5ab58f
#
_cell.length_a   1.000
_cell.length_b   1.000
_cell.length_c   1.000
_cell.angle_alpha   90.00
_cell.angle_beta   90.00
_cell.angle_gamma   90.00
#
_symmetry.space_group_name_H-M   'P 1'
#
loop_
_entity.id
_entity.type
_entity.pdbx_description
1 polymer ?
#
loop_
_entity_poly.entity_id
_entity_poly.type
_entity_poly.pdbx_seq_one_letter_code
_entity_poly.pdbx_strand_id
1 'polypeptide(L)'
;MYYIQITIPFIFVLGTFIAAHLFVAGEGSGVYIPKSDSFIVPEKIEQGEIRDGISILPDKYNYLKIENVFSGKFRDKDQLFSAEFSILTKQQSVASDLFIERMREIEPEIISEITKVIVDVVYKELSTPDGREKLCSTIRDQINRYLEREEIPPEITEVFIINFNII
;
A
#
# COMPACT_ATOMS: atom_id res chain seq x y z
N MET A 1 49.04 28.92 -28.30
CA MET A 1 49.04 28.67 -26.84
C MET A 1 47.65 28.71 -26.19
N TYR A 2 46.65 29.33 -26.79
CA TYR A 2 45.29 29.43 -26.25
C TYR A 2 44.50 28.13 -26.23
N TYR A 3 44.71 27.17 -27.12
CA TYR A 3 43.99 25.91 -27.20
C TYR A 3 44.29 24.94 -26.04
N ILE A 4 45.49 25.05 -25.45
CA ILE A 4 45.89 24.17 -24.32
C ILE A 4 45.18 24.58 -23.03
N GLN A 5 44.88 25.85 -22.82
CA GLN A 5 44.20 26.33 -21.62
C GLN A 5 42.72 25.98 -21.56
N ILE A 6 42.08 25.74 -22.70
CA ILE A 6 40.65 25.40 -22.76
C ILE A 6 40.43 23.87 -22.72
N THR A 7 41.37 23.09 -23.26
CA THR A 7 41.25 21.64 -23.34
C THR A 7 41.50 20.90 -22.01
N ILE A 8 42.38 21.48 -21.15
CA ILE A 8 42.71 20.84 -19.86
C ILE A 8 41.49 20.74 -18.91
N PRO A 9 40.71 21.84 -18.65
CA PRO A 9 39.55 21.77 -17.80
C PRO A 9 38.43 20.84 -18.36
N PHE A 10 38.31 20.79 -19.70
CA PHE A 10 37.31 19.92 -20.33
C PHE A 10 37.63 18.44 -20.17
N ILE A 11 38.90 18.06 -20.30
CA ILE A 11 39.34 16.66 -20.05
C ILE A 11 39.16 16.30 -18.59
N PHE A 12 39.37 17.23 -17.65
CA PHE A 12 39.19 16.95 -16.23
C PHE A 12 37.71 16.73 -15.87
N VAL A 13 36.81 17.53 -16.40
CA VAL A 13 35.36 17.37 -16.19
C VAL A 13 34.85 16.07 -16.84
N LEU A 14 35.32 15.76 -18.05
CA LEU A 14 34.93 14.51 -18.71
C LEU A 14 35.44 13.26 -17.96
N GLY A 15 36.68 13.34 -17.43
CA GLY A 15 37.27 12.26 -16.63
C GLY A 15 36.53 12.02 -15.31
N THR A 16 36.11 13.08 -14.62
CA THR A 16 35.31 12.95 -13.39
C THR A 16 33.92 12.39 -13.66
N PHE A 17 33.31 12.74 -14.79
CA PHE A 17 32.01 12.22 -15.18
C PHE A 17 32.07 10.70 -15.50
N ILE A 18 33.11 10.27 -16.21
CA ILE A 18 33.35 8.84 -16.53
C ILE A 18 33.67 8.06 -15.25
N ALA A 19 34.50 8.60 -14.35
CA ALA A 19 34.80 7.97 -13.09
C ALA A 19 33.58 7.82 -12.19
N ALA A 20 32.73 8.86 -12.11
CA ALA A 20 31.48 8.80 -11.38
C ALA A 20 30.52 7.75 -11.96
N HIS A 21 30.44 7.64 -13.29
CA HIS A 21 29.59 6.65 -13.95
C HIS A 21 30.09 5.21 -13.74
N LEU A 22 31.41 5.00 -13.74
CA LEU A 22 32.00 3.69 -13.45
C LEU A 22 31.85 3.33 -11.97
N PHE A 23 31.91 4.30 -11.06
CA PHE A 23 31.69 4.07 -9.63
C PHE A 23 30.24 3.70 -9.34
N VAL A 24 29.27 4.35 -9.97
CA VAL A 24 27.84 4.03 -9.85
C VAL A 24 27.48 2.70 -10.53
N ALA A 25 28.18 2.33 -11.61
CA ALA A 25 27.96 1.07 -12.32
C ALA A 25 28.73 -0.11 -11.74
N GLY A 26 29.82 0.13 -11.00
CA GLY A 26 30.69 -0.93 -10.47
C GLY A 26 30.38 -1.37 -9.05
N GLU A 27 29.83 -0.53 -8.21
CA GLU A 27 29.20 -0.94 -6.97
C GLU A 27 27.72 -1.11 -7.30
N GLY A 28 27.29 -2.37 -7.43
CA GLY A 28 25.88 -2.67 -7.38
C GLY A 28 25.33 -1.90 -6.18
N SER A 29 24.65 -0.81 -6.44
CA SER A 29 23.79 -0.15 -5.46
C SER A 29 22.71 -1.18 -5.12
N GLY A 30 23.09 -2.14 -4.31
CA GLY A 30 22.16 -2.92 -3.56
C GLY A 30 21.38 -1.90 -2.75
N VAL A 31 20.26 -1.45 -3.32
CA VAL A 31 19.19 -0.98 -2.47
C VAL A 31 19.07 -2.09 -1.44
N TYR A 32 19.47 -1.78 -0.21
CA TYR A 32 19.27 -2.69 0.91
C TYR A 32 17.75 -2.78 1.07
N ILE A 33 17.16 -3.72 0.34
CA ILE A 33 15.83 -4.20 0.62
C ILE A 33 16.06 -5.02 1.89
N PRO A 34 15.59 -4.55 3.06
CA PRO A 34 15.64 -5.37 4.24
C PRO A 34 14.94 -6.67 3.84
N LYS A 35 15.65 -7.79 3.90
CA LYS A 35 15.03 -9.10 3.82
C LYS A 35 14.06 -9.14 4.99
N SER A 36 12.82 -8.83 4.71
CA SER A 36 11.71 -9.20 5.55
C SER A 36 11.65 -10.72 5.46
N ASP A 37 12.23 -11.38 6.47
CA ASP A 37 12.25 -12.85 6.59
C ASP A 37 10.83 -13.44 6.82
N SER A 38 9.79 -12.71 6.47
CA SER A 38 8.40 -13.12 6.66
C SER A 38 7.52 -13.02 5.42
N PHE A 39 8.03 -12.64 4.25
CA PHE A 39 7.33 -12.89 3.01
C PHE A 39 7.82 -14.21 2.40
N ILE A 40 7.31 -15.32 2.94
CA ILE A 40 7.27 -16.57 2.18
C ILE A 40 6.28 -16.32 1.05
N VAL A 41 6.80 -15.90 -0.10
CA VAL A 41 6.09 -16.07 -1.36
C VAL A 41 6.00 -17.59 -1.53
N PRO A 42 4.83 -18.19 -1.49
CA PRO A 42 4.72 -19.61 -1.82
C PRO A 42 5.06 -19.72 -3.30
N GLU A 43 6.29 -20.14 -3.60
CA GLU A 43 6.77 -20.51 -4.94
C GLU A 43 6.19 -21.88 -5.31
N LYS A 44 4.88 -21.98 -5.23
CA LYS A 44 4.12 -23.09 -5.76
C LYS A 44 2.90 -22.52 -6.43
N ILE A 45 3.03 -22.29 -7.72
CA ILE A 45 1.87 -22.21 -8.60
C ILE A 45 1.22 -23.58 -8.50
N GLU A 46 0.29 -23.73 -7.58
CA GLU A 46 -0.57 -24.90 -7.55
C GLU A 46 -1.38 -24.86 -8.84
N GLN A 47 -1.05 -25.77 -9.73
CA GLN A 47 -1.86 -26.06 -10.91
C GLN A 47 -3.25 -26.32 -10.38
N GLY A 48 -4.22 -25.47 -10.78
CA GLY A 48 -5.59 -25.56 -10.33
C GLY A 48 -6.12 -26.99 -10.49
N GLU A 49 -6.71 -27.55 -9.43
CA GLU A 49 -7.41 -28.82 -9.51
C GLU A 49 -8.51 -28.72 -10.56
N ILE A 50 -8.38 -29.53 -11.60
CA ILE A 50 -9.44 -29.69 -12.60
C ILE A 50 -10.49 -30.60 -11.95
N ARG A 51 -11.53 -30.03 -11.36
CA ARG A 51 -12.74 -30.76 -11.01
C ARG A 51 -13.79 -30.48 -12.09
N ASP A 52 -14.29 -31.54 -12.70
CA ASP A 52 -15.36 -31.53 -13.70
C ASP A 52 -15.14 -30.62 -14.93
N GLY A 53 -13.89 -30.52 -15.42
CA GLY A 53 -13.58 -29.77 -16.64
C GLY A 53 -13.60 -28.24 -16.49
N ILE A 54 -13.82 -27.72 -15.29
CA ILE A 54 -13.73 -26.30 -14.99
C ILE A 54 -12.38 -26.05 -14.29
N SER A 55 -11.50 -25.30 -14.94
CA SER A 55 -10.28 -24.81 -14.31
C SER A 55 -10.64 -23.77 -13.25
N ILE A 56 -10.56 -24.14 -11.98
CA ILE A 56 -10.72 -23.19 -10.88
C ILE A 56 -9.41 -22.43 -10.77
N LEU A 57 -9.43 -21.18 -11.20
CA LEU A 57 -8.30 -20.29 -11.02
C LEU A 57 -8.08 -20.03 -9.52
N PRO A 58 -6.82 -20.02 -9.05
CA PRO A 58 -6.52 -19.75 -7.64
C PRO A 58 -6.95 -18.34 -7.24
N ASP A 59 -7.38 -18.18 -5.99
CA ASP A 59 -7.68 -16.88 -5.42
C ASP A 59 -6.41 -16.01 -5.37
N LYS A 60 -6.55 -14.77 -5.78
CA LYS A 60 -5.49 -13.77 -5.72
C LYS A 60 -5.77 -12.78 -4.58
N TYR A 61 -4.76 -12.54 -3.76
CA TYR A 61 -4.80 -11.49 -2.74
C TYR A 61 -4.20 -10.21 -3.31
N ASN A 62 -4.91 -9.11 -3.20
CA ASN A 62 -4.43 -7.80 -3.59
C ASN A 62 -4.49 -6.82 -2.42
N TYR A 63 -3.42 -6.04 -2.29
CA TYR A 63 -3.33 -4.95 -1.35
C TYR A 63 -3.49 -3.63 -2.10
N LEU A 64 -4.40 -2.79 -1.63
CA LEU A 64 -4.59 -1.43 -2.10
C LEU A 64 -4.29 -0.47 -0.96
N LYS A 65 -3.22 0.30 -1.06
CA LYS A 65 -2.99 1.43 -0.16
C LYS A 65 -3.94 2.56 -0.51
N ILE A 66 -4.62 3.11 0.48
CA ILE A 66 -5.42 4.33 0.31
C ILE A 66 -4.47 5.53 0.36
N GLU A 67 -4.44 6.33 -0.71
CA GLU A 67 -3.54 7.46 -0.85
C GLU A 67 -4.04 8.69 -0.07
N ASN A 68 -4.30 8.49 1.21
CA ASN A 68 -4.74 9.54 2.13
C ASN A 68 -4.18 9.34 3.54
N VAL A 69 -3.83 10.44 4.19
CA VAL A 69 -3.48 10.48 5.61
C VAL A 69 -4.69 10.99 6.38
N PHE A 70 -5.28 10.13 7.17
CA PHE A 70 -6.42 10.47 8.01
C PHE A 70 -5.94 11.08 9.32
N SER A 71 -6.30 12.32 9.57
CA SER A 71 -5.91 13.03 10.79
C SER A 71 -7.15 13.51 11.53
N GLY A 72 -7.11 13.42 12.84
CA GLY A 72 -8.21 13.83 13.67
C GLY A 72 -7.80 14.10 15.12
N LYS A 73 -8.77 14.56 15.90
CA LYS A 73 -8.66 14.73 17.35
C LYS A 73 -9.44 13.62 18.04
N PHE A 74 -8.88 13.03 19.08
CA PHE A 74 -9.63 12.08 19.90
C PHE A 74 -10.82 12.74 20.60
N ARG A 75 -11.94 12.02 20.66
CA ARG A 75 -13.15 12.53 21.32
C ARG A 75 -12.99 12.67 22.84
N ASP A 76 -12.19 11.80 23.47
CA ASP A 76 -12.01 11.71 24.92
C ASP A 76 -10.70 12.33 25.42
N LYS A 77 -9.86 12.86 24.54
CA LYS A 77 -8.56 13.39 24.88
C LYS A 77 -8.13 14.54 23.98
N ASP A 78 -7.42 15.52 24.54
CA ASP A 78 -6.89 16.66 23.80
C ASP A 78 -5.56 16.29 23.10
N GLN A 79 -5.61 15.26 22.28
CA GLN A 79 -4.50 14.80 21.46
C GLN A 79 -4.98 14.57 20.03
N LEU A 80 -4.07 14.75 19.09
CA LEU A 80 -4.31 14.47 17.67
C LEU A 80 -3.76 13.09 17.34
N PHE A 81 -4.30 12.51 16.29
CA PHE A 81 -3.76 11.30 15.67
C PHE A 81 -3.66 11.45 14.16
N SER A 82 -2.81 10.66 13.56
CA SER A 82 -2.80 10.42 12.12
C SER A 82 -2.70 8.93 11.85
N ALA A 83 -3.39 8.46 10.80
CA ALA A 83 -3.40 7.07 10.39
C ALA A 83 -3.43 6.94 8.86
N GLU A 84 -2.77 5.92 8.35
CA GLU A 84 -2.86 5.48 6.96
C GLU A 84 -3.38 4.04 6.91
N PHE A 85 -4.18 3.74 5.90
CA PHE A 85 -4.82 2.43 5.77
C PHE A 85 -4.47 1.75 4.46
N SER A 86 -4.48 0.43 4.50
CA SER A 86 -4.43 -0.46 3.34
C SER A 86 -5.59 -1.44 3.40
N ILE A 87 -6.12 -1.80 2.25
CA ILE A 87 -7.23 -2.72 2.08
C ILE A 87 -6.70 -4.01 1.46
N LEU A 88 -7.15 -5.15 1.98
CA LEU A 88 -6.93 -6.46 1.39
C LEU A 88 -8.21 -6.96 0.75
N THR A 89 -8.09 -7.43 -0.49
CA THR A 89 -9.15 -8.13 -1.20
C THR A 89 -8.71 -9.53 -1.58
N LYS A 90 -9.67 -10.45 -1.67
CA LYS A 90 -9.44 -11.82 -2.10
C LYS A 90 -10.41 -12.15 -3.23
N GLN A 91 -9.89 -12.37 -4.41
CA GLN A 91 -10.72 -12.61 -5.60
C GLN A 91 -10.08 -13.62 -6.54
N GLN A 92 -10.90 -14.20 -7.42
CA GLN A 92 -10.37 -14.98 -8.55
C GLN A 92 -9.51 -14.09 -9.46
N SER A 93 -8.42 -14.64 -9.95
CA SER A 93 -7.36 -13.93 -10.67
C SER A 93 -7.86 -12.98 -11.78
N VAL A 94 -8.91 -13.35 -12.52
CA VAL A 94 -9.42 -12.54 -13.65
C VAL A 94 -10.23 -11.32 -13.18
N ALA A 95 -11.01 -11.48 -12.10
CA ALA A 95 -11.84 -10.38 -11.55
C ALA A 95 -11.03 -9.38 -10.72
N SER A 96 -9.89 -9.81 -10.23
CA SER A 96 -9.05 -9.10 -9.26
C SER A 96 -8.54 -7.75 -9.78
N ASP A 97 -8.02 -7.70 -11.00
CA ASP A 97 -7.42 -6.47 -11.54
C ASP A 97 -8.50 -5.42 -11.87
N LEU A 98 -9.66 -5.86 -12.41
CA LEU A 98 -10.81 -4.99 -12.64
C LEU A 98 -11.38 -4.42 -11.34
N PHE A 99 -11.43 -5.22 -10.28
CA PHE A 99 -11.89 -4.76 -8.99
C PHE A 99 -10.95 -3.70 -8.40
N ILE A 100 -9.64 -3.91 -8.46
CA ILE A 100 -8.66 -2.92 -7.98
C ILE A 100 -8.75 -1.62 -8.80
N GLU A 101 -8.93 -1.70 -10.11
CA GLU A 101 -9.13 -0.53 -10.95
C GLU A 101 -10.41 0.21 -10.54
N ARG A 102 -11.51 -0.51 -10.33
CA ARG A 102 -12.76 0.08 -9.83
C ARG A 102 -12.61 0.71 -8.46
N MET A 103 -11.88 0.08 -7.53
CA MET A 103 -11.60 0.62 -6.19
C MET A 103 -10.81 1.93 -6.26
N ARG A 104 -9.91 2.09 -7.21
CA ARG A 104 -9.17 3.35 -7.44
C ARG A 104 -10.06 4.46 -8.00
N GLU A 105 -10.99 4.12 -8.89
CA GLU A 105 -11.95 5.10 -9.41
C GLU A 105 -12.85 5.70 -8.33
N ILE A 106 -13.25 4.88 -7.35
CA ILE A 106 -14.12 5.28 -6.23
C ILE A 106 -13.34 5.56 -4.93
N GLU A 107 -12.03 5.75 -5.02
CA GLU A 107 -11.20 6.02 -3.83
C GLU A 107 -11.65 7.25 -3.03
N PRO A 108 -12.10 8.37 -3.64
CA PRO A 108 -12.63 9.51 -2.90
C PRO A 108 -13.84 9.16 -2.03
N GLU A 109 -14.73 8.31 -2.50
CA GLU A 109 -15.91 7.84 -1.77
C GLU A 109 -15.49 6.91 -0.63
N ILE A 110 -14.52 6.03 -0.86
CA ILE A 110 -13.93 5.17 0.17
C ILE A 110 -13.30 6.00 1.28
N ILE A 111 -12.53 7.04 0.94
CA ILE A 111 -11.96 7.99 1.90
C ILE A 111 -13.08 8.64 2.73
N SER A 112 -14.20 9.03 2.10
CA SER A 112 -15.35 9.58 2.80
C SER A 112 -15.95 8.57 3.79
N GLU A 113 -16.11 7.31 3.41
CA GLU A 113 -16.66 6.27 4.27
C GLU A 113 -15.72 5.95 5.46
N ILE A 114 -14.42 5.90 5.24
CA ILE A 114 -13.42 5.75 6.31
C ILE A 114 -13.48 6.94 7.26
N THR A 115 -13.58 8.15 6.73
CA THR A 115 -13.66 9.39 7.52
C THR A 115 -14.84 9.36 8.49
N LYS A 116 -16.01 8.86 8.09
CA LYS A 116 -17.19 8.74 8.95
C LYS A 116 -16.93 7.86 10.18
N VAL A 117 -16.12 6.83 10.04
CA VAL A 117 -15.75 5.94 11.14
C VAL A 117 -14.73 6.61 12.08
N ILE A 118 -13.77 7.34 11.50
CA ILE A 118 -12.64 7.91 12.25
C ILE A 118 -13.04 9.11 13.10
N VAL A 119 -14.07 9.88 12.72
CA VAL A 119 -14.50 11.08 13.44
C VAL A 119 -14.87 10.81 14.91
N ASP A 120 -15.36 9.62 15.22
CA ASP A 120 -15.82 9.26 16.58
C ASP A 120 -14.82 8.45 17.39
N VAL A 121 -13.57 8.37 16.94
CA VAL A 121 -12.54 7.53 17.56
C VAL A 121 -12.16 8.04 18.96
N VAL A 122 -12.00 7.08 19.89
CA VAL A 122 -11.64 7.30 21.29
C VAL A 122 -10.19 6.86 21.53
N TYR A 123 -9.42 7.71 22.25
CA TYR A 123 -8.01 7.42 22.55
C TYR A 123 -7.82 6.07 23.24
N LYS A 124 -8.66 5.78 24.24
CA LYS A 124 -8.57 4.55 25.02
C LYS A 124 -8.71 3.29 24.14
N GLU A 125 -9.51 3.34 23.10
CA GLU A 125 -9.67 2.22 22.15
C GLU A 125 -8.43 2.10 21.27
N LEU A 126 -7.98 3.18 20.62
CA LEU A 126 -6.83 3.13 19.71
C LEU A 126 -5.48 2.91 20.39
N SER A 127 -5.38 3.16 21.68
CA SER A 127 -4.15 2.87 22.44
C SER A 127 -3.89 1.36 22.61
N THR A 128 -4.90 0.52 22.41
CA THR A 128 -4.80 -0.93 22.54
C THR A 128 -4.75 -1.63 21.16
N PRO A 129 -4.07 -2.79 21.05
CA PRO A 129 -4.10 -3.59 19.84
C PRO A 129 -5.53 -3.99 19.43
N ASP A 130 -6.32 -4.50 20.38
CA ASP A 130 -7.70 -4.93 20.15
C ASP A 130 -8.60 -3.79 19.65
N GLY A 131 -8.40 -2.59 20.18
CA GLY A 131 -9.14 -1.40 19.73
C GLY A 131 -8.78 -0.99 18.29
N ARG A 132 -7.52 -1.14 17.90
CA ARG A 132 -7.09 -0.93 16.51
C ARG A 132 -7.66 -1.98 15.57
N GLU A 133 -7.68 -3.26 15.98
CA GLU A 133 -8.31 -4.34 15.23
C GLU A 133 -9.82 -4.10 15.05
N LYS A 134 -10.50 -3.67 16.12
CA LYS A 134 -11.92 -3.29 16.07
C LYS A 134 -12.15 -2.11 15.12
N LEU A 135 -11.29 -1.10 15.11
CA LEU A 135 -11.38 0.00 14.15
C LEU A 135 -11.25 -0.51 12.71
N CYS A 136 -10.24 -1.35 12.42
CA CYS A 136 -10.03 -1.93 11.10
C CYS A 136 -11.25 -2.73 10.63
N SER A 137 -11.82 -3.58 11.49
CA SER A 137 -13.04 -4.33 11.15
C SER A 137 -14.26 -3.42 10.94
N THR A 138 -14.40 -2.34 11.72
CA THR A 138 -15.47 -1.37 11.53
C THR A 138 -15.34 -0.63 10.19
N ILE A 139 -14.11 -0.24 9.82
CA ILE A 139 -13.82 0.39 8.52
C ILE A 139 -14.13 -0.59 7.37
N ARG A 140 -13.68 -1.84 7.47
CA ARG A 140 -13.98 -2.90 6.49
C ARG A 140 -15.48 -3.02 6.26
N ASP A 141 -16.24 -3.15 7.34
CA ASP A 141 -17.69 -3.34 7.28
C ASP A 141 -18.41 -2.10 6.72
N GLN A 142 -17.87 -0.91 6.99
CA GLN A 142 -18.39 0.33 6.44
C GLN A 142 -18.15 0.42 4.92
N ILE A 143 -16.94 0.08 4.46
CA ILE A 143 -16.62 0.07 3.03
C ILE A 143 -17.48 -0.99 2.31
N ASN A 144 -17.57 -2.21 2.83
CA ASN A 144 -18.38 -3.26 2.22
C ASN A 144 -19.87 -2.87 2.11
N ARG A 145 -20.45 -2.22 3.13
CA ARG A 145 -21.81 -1.68 3.06
C ARG A 145 -21.96 -0.59 1.99
N TYR A 146 -20.92 0.22 1.79
CA TYR A 146 -20.92 1.20 0.70
C TYR A 146 -20.92 0.50 -0.66
N LEU A 147 -20.02 -0.50 -0.84
CA LEU A 147 -19.92 -1.27 -2.08
C LEU A 147 -21.25 -1.96 -2.42
N GLU A 148 -21.90 -2.61 -1.44
CA GLU A 148 -23.23 -3.23 -1.61
C GLU A 148 -24.27 -2.22 -2.08
N ARG A 149 -24.30 -1.04 -1.51
CA ARG A 149 -25.24 0.04 -1.90
C ARG A 149 -25.02 0.52 -3.33
N GLU A 150 -23.78 0.53 -3.79
CA GLU A 150 -23.40 0.91 -5.16
C GLU A 150 -23.41 -0.29 -6.15
N GLU A 151 -23.98 -1.42 -5.73
CA GLU A 151 -24.05 -2.65 -6.53
C GLU A 151 -22.67 -3.20 -6.95
N ILE A 152 -21.64 -2.90 -6.17
CA ILE A 152 -20.27 -3.42 -6.32
C ILE A 152 -20.10 -4.59 -5.35
N PRO A 153 -19.52 -5.74 -5.77
CA PRO A 153 -19.30 -6.87 -4.87
C PRO A 153 -18.50 -6.46 -3.62
N PRO A 154 -18.97 -6.78 -2.39
CA PRO A 154 -18.30 -6.41 -1.13
C PRO A 154 -17.14 -7.36 -0.82
N GLU A 155 -16.05 -7.24 -1.52
CA GLU A 155 -14.92 -8.20 -1.48
C GLU A 155 -13.72 -7.71 -0.64
N ILE A 156 -13.93 -6.73 0.24
CA ILE A 156 -12.91 -6.32 1.22
C ILE A 156 -12.88 -7.37 2.34
N THR A 157 -11.76 -8.09 2.44
CA THR A 157 -11.56 -9.12 3.48
C THR A 157 -10.97 -8.53 4.75
N GLU A 158 -10.00 -7.63 4.62
CA GLU A 158 -9.34 -7.01 5.76
C GLU A 158 -8.95 -5.56 5.47
N VAL A 159 -8.80 -4.79 6.54
CA VAL A 159 -8.22 -3.43 6.52
C VAL A 159 -7.07 -3.42 7.51
N PHE A 160 -5.96 -2.79 7.14
CA PHE A 160 -4.77 -2.66 7.96
C PHE A 160 -4.43 -1.20 8.22
N ILE A 161 -3.98 -0.90 9.41
CA ILE A 161 -3.29 0.36 9.72
C ILE A 161 -1.83 0.17 9.34
N ILE A 162 -1.34 0.88 8.32
CA ILE A 162 0.05 0.81 7.85
C ILE A 162 0.94 1.86 8.50
N ASN A 163 0.33 2.94 9.00
CA ASN A 163 1.01 3.96 9.76
C ASN A 163 0.04 4.53 10.81
N PHE A 164 0.53 4.76 12.03
CA PHE A 164 -0.27 5.34 13.11
C PHE A 164 0.61 6.17 14.04
N ASN A 165 0.25 7.43 14.22
CA ASN A 165 0.95 8.35 15.09
C ASN A 165 -0.05 9.06 16.02
N ILE A 166 0.37 9.30 17.27
CA ILE A 166 -0.33 10.16 18.24
C ILE A 166 0.57 11.37 18.49
N ILE A 167 -0.01 12.56 18.39
CA ILE A 167 0.68 13.86 18.48
C ILE A 167 0.14 14.63 19.68
#